data_9ef7d5bacdf0890913df012b5f485c63
#
_entry.id   9ef7d5bacdf0890913df012b5f485c63
#
_cell.length_a   1.000
_cell.length_b   1.000
_cell.length_c   1.000
_cell.angle_alpha   90.00
_cell.angle_beta   90.00
_cell.angle_gamma   90.00
#
_symmetry.space_group_name_H-M   'P 1'
#
loop_
_entity.id
_entity.type
_entity.pdbx_description
1 polymer ?
#
loop_
_entity_poly.entity_id
_entity_poly.type
_entity_poly.pdbx_seq_one_letter_code
_entity_poly.pdbx_strand_id
1 'polypeptide(L)'
;MKVLVTGVKGQLGHDVMNELALRGIEGIGVDVEEMDITDRTACETVISQEKPDAVIHCAAYTAVDAAEDNLELCRKINAEGTRNIARVCKAMDIKMMYISTDYVFNGGGQRPWEPDDHREPLNVYGLTKYEGEIAVEQNIQKYFIVRIAWVFGVNGRNFIKTMLRLGKEKGAVSVVNDQIGSPTYTYDLARLLVDMIQTDKYGRYHATNEGLCSWYEFACEIFRQAGMDEVKVTPVDSDGFPAKAKRPSNSLSLIHISEPTRP
;
A
#
# COMPACT_ATOMS: atom_id res chain seq x y z
N MET A 1 -1.60 6.70 23.63
CA MET A 1 -1.75 7.09 22.23
C MET A 1 -2.97 6.39 21.67
N LYS A 2 -3.83 7.11 20.96
CA LYS A 2 -5.03 6.63 20.30
C LYS A 2 -4.88 6.79 18.80
N VAL A 3 -5.02 5.72 18.02
CA VAL A 3 -4.76 5.73 16.57
C VAL A 3 -6.02 5.33 15.81
N LEU A 4 -6.47 6.19 14.90
CA LEU A 4 -7.55 5.84 13.98
C LEU A 4 -6.95 5.20 12.72
N VAL A 5 -7.48 4.04 12.32
CA VAL A 5 -7.02 3.30 11.13
C VAL A 5 -8.18 3.17 10.15
N THR A 6 -7.99 3.62 8.92
CA THR A 6 -8.99 3.46 7.84
C THR A 6 -8.72 2.21 7.01
N GLY A 7 -9.76 1.63 6.39
CA GLY A 7 -9.62 0.47 5.52
C GLY A 7 -9.26 -0.81 6.27
N VAL A 8 -9.83 -0.99 7.48
CA VAL A 8 -9.51 -2.11 8.38
C VAL A 8 -10.00 -3.47 7.89
N LYS A 9 -10.91 -3.50 6.93
CA LYS A 9 -11.35 -4.74 6.25
C LYS A 9 -10.34 -5.21 5.20
N GLY A 10 -9.39 -4.33 4.81
CA GLY A 10 -8.28 -4.65 3.89
C GLY A 10 -7.16 -5.45 4.55
N GLN A 11 -6.13 -5.80 3.76
CA GLN A 11 -4.98 -6.59 4.23
C GLN A 11 -4.18 -5.84 5.30
N LEU A 12 -3.69 -4.66 4.97
CA LEU A 12 -2.80 -3.89 5.83
C LEU A 12 -3.52 -3.28 7.03
N GLY A 13 -4.70 -2.68 6.82
CA GLY A 13 -5.48 -2.09 7.92
C GLY A 13 -5.84 -3.11 8.99
N HIS A 14 -6.14 -4.36 8.60
CA HIS A 14 -6.38 -5.47 9.52
C HIS A 14 -5.14 -5.76 10.39
N ASP A 15 -3.96 -5.92 9.76
CA ASP A 15 -2.73 -6.23 10.48
C ASP A 15 -2.25 -5.06 11.35
N VAL A 16 -2.46 -3.82 10.93
CA VAL A 16 -2.19 -2.62 11.75
C VAL A 16 -3.05 -2.62 13.02
N MET A 17 -4.35 -2.95 12.92
CA MET A 17 -5.22 -3.05 14.09
C MET A 17 -4.75 -4.15 15.06
N ASN A 18 -4.35 -5.30 14.54
CA ASN A 18 -3.81 -6.40 15.34
C ASN A 18 -2.51 -5.96 16.05
N GLU A 19 -1.61 -5.28 15.36
CA GLU A 19 -0.34 -4.83 15.93
C GLU A 19 -0.54 -3.76 17.02
N LEU A 20 -1.46 -2.81 16.80
CA LEU A 20 -1.84 -1.82 17.83
C LEU A 20 -2.34 -2.52 19.09
N ALA A 21 -3.22 -3.52 18.95
CA ALA A 21 -3.75 -4.29 20.07
C ALA A 21 -2.65 -5.07 20.80
N LEU A 22 -1.73 -5.72 20.07
CA LEU A 22 -0.58 -6.44 20.65
C LEU A 22 0.32 -5.53 21.48
N ARG A 23 0.45 -4.26 21.11
CA ARG A 23 1.27 -3.27 21.84
C ARG A 23 0.50 -2.50 22.91
N GLY A 24 -0.78 -2.80 23.13
CA GLY A 24 -1.61 -2.06 24.10
C GLY A 24 -1.87 -0.60 23.70
N ILE A 25 -1.79 -0.29 22.41
CA ILE A 25 -2.12 1.02 21.85
C ILE A 25 -3.61 1.01 21.46
N GLU A 26 -4.35 2.03 21.87
CA GLU A 26 -5.77 2.15 21.53
C GLU A 26 -5.95 2.38 20.02
N GLY A 27 -6.52 1.40 19.32
CA GLY A 27 -6.82 1.45 17.90
C GLY A 27 -8.32 1.61 17.65
N ILE A 28 -8.67 2.57 16.77
CA ILE A 28 -10.04 2.74 16.26
C ILE A 28 -10.04 2.39 14.80
N GLY A 29 -10.68 1.27 14.48
CA GLY A 29 -10.81 0.82 13.10
C GLY A 29 -12.06 1.36 12.45
N VAL A 30 -11.94 1.94 11.24
CA VAL A 30 -13.06 2.38 10.42
C VAL A 30 -12.94 1.88 8.98
N ASP A 31 -14.08 1.59 8.38
CA ASP A 31 -14.20 1.30 6.96
C ASP A 31 -15.32 2.17 6.36
N VAL A 32 -15.75 1.91 5.13
CA VAL A 32 -16.71 2.77 4.43
C VAL A 32 -18.06 2.92 5.16
N GLU A 33 -18.46 1.90 5.91
CA GLU A 33 -19.73 1.92 6.67
C GLU A 33 -19.67 2.85 7.89
N GLU A 34 -18.51 2.92 8.57
CA GLU A 34 -18.30 3.77 9.75
C GLU A 34 -17.88 5.19 9.34
N MET A 35 -17.08 5.31 8.28
CA MET A 35 -16.58 6.60 7.78
C MET A 35 -16.28 6.51 6.28
N ASP A 36 -17.24 6.93 5.45
CA ASP A 36 -16.97 7.13 4.02
C ASP A 36 -15.98 8.28 3.85
N ILE A 37 -14.73 7.97 3.50
CA ILE A 37 -13.67 8.97 3.31
C ILE A 37 -13.98 9.97 2.19
N THR A 38 -14.87 9.62 1.25
CA THR A 38 -15.29 10.51 0.17
C THR A 38 -16.31 11.57 0.62
N ASP A 39 -16.90 11.38 1.80
CA ASP A 39 -17.74 12.37 2.46
C ASP A 39 -16.95 13.14 3.50
N ARG A 40 -16.72 14.42 3.21
CA ARG A 40 -15.99 15.33 4.10
C ARG A 40 -16.64 15.42 5.49
N THR A 41 -17.97 15.50 5.54
CA THR A 41 -18.70 15.64 6.80
C THR A 41 -18.57 14.39 7.66
N ALA A 42 -18.59 13.19 7.05
CA ALA A 42 -18.33 11.94 7.76
C ALA A 42 -16.91 11.93 8.36
N CYS A 43 -15.89 12.34 7.60
CA CYS A 43 -14.52 12.45 8.10
C CYS A 43 -14.41 13.43 9.29
N GLU A 44 -14.99 14.64 9.16
CA GLU A 44 -15.00 15.64 10.21
C GLU A 44 -15.71 15.14 11.47
N THR A 45 -16.84 14.48 11.33
CA THR A 45 -17.65 13.96 12.44
C THR A 45 -16.89 12.87 13.19
N VAL A 46 -16.48 11.81 12.49
CA VAL A 46 -15.87 10.63 13.14
C VAL A 46 -14.52 10.99 13.77
N ILE A 47 -13.62 11.66 13.06
CA ILE A 47 -12.31 12.00 13.59
C ILE A 47 -12.42 12.98 14.78
N SER A 48 -13.37 13.95 14.71
CA SER A 48 -13.58 14.89 15.82
C SER A 48 -14.21 14.25 17.05
N GLN A 49 -15.07 13.26 16.89
CA GLN A 49 -15.65 12.51 18.00
C GLN A 49 -14.61 11.63 18.68
N GLU A 50 -13.83 10.91 17.88
CA GLU A 50 -12.83 9.97 18.36
C GLU A 50 -11.58 10.63 18.94
N LYS A 51 -11.23 11.82 18.49
CA LYS A 51 -10.06 12.60 18.93
C LYS A 51 -8.78 11.76 18.97
N PRO A 52 -8.38 11.12 17.86
CA PRO A 52 -7.17 10.32 17.85
C PRO A 52 -5.92 11.22 17.92
N ASP A 53 -4.81 10.67 18.43
CA ASP A 53 -3.49 11.33 18.36
C ASP A 53 -2.88 11.23 16.96
N ALA A 54 -3.28 10.21 16.19
CA ALA A 54 -2.80 9.96 14.83
C ALA A 54 -3.83 9.22 13.98
N VAL A 55 -3.71 9.38 12.65
CA VAL A 55 -4.46 8.61 11.65
C VAL A 55 -3.50 7.80 10.80
N ILE A 56 -3.72 6.47 10.67
CA ILE A 56 -3.07 5.61 9.67
C ILE A 56 -4.10 5.34 8.57
N HIS A 57 -3.88 5.94 7.40
CA HIS A 57 -4.80 5.91 6.28
C HIS A 57 -4.43 4.79 5.29
N CYS A 58 -5.07 3.61 5.46
CA CYS A 58 -4.89 2.42 4.60
C CYS A 58 -5.98 2.26 3.54
N ALA A 59 -7.13 2.96 3.66
CA ALA A 59 -8.22 2.86 2.70
C ALA A 59 -7.78 3.41 1.32
N ALA A 60 -8.02 2.64 0.26
CA ALA A 60 -7.71 3.03 -1.10
C ALA A 60 -8.50 2.21 -2.13
N TYR A 61 -8.72 2.77 -3.31
CA TYR A 61 -9.11 2.03 -4.50
C TYR A 61 -7.85 1.36 -5.08
N THR A 62 -7.75 0.04 -5.00
CA THR A 62 -6.53 -0.71 -5.36
C THR A 62 -6.67 -1.63 -6.57
N ALA A 63 -7.83 -1.66 -7.21
CA ALA A 63 -8.06 -2.47 -8.40
C ALA A 63 -7.45 -1.78 -9.64
N VAL A 64 -6.14 -1.97 -9.84
CA VAL A 64 -5.30 -1.24 -10.81
C VAL A 64 -5.87 -1.23 -12.23
N ASP A 65 -6.25 -2.41 -12.77
CA ASP A 65 -6.80 -2.49 -14.13
C ASP A 65 -8.20 -1.88 -14.23
N ALA A 66 -9.04 -2.06 -13.19
CA ALA A 66 -10.37 -1.46 -13.16
C ALA A 66 -10.33 0.06 -12.97
N ALA A 67 -9.25 0.62 -12.42
CA ALA A 67 -9.07 2.06 -12.28
C ALA A 67 -9.04 2.77 -13.65
N GLU A 68 -8.52 2.12 -14.70
CA GLU A 68 -8.48 2.68 -16.05
C GLU A 68 -9.87 3.00 -16.62
N ASP A 69 -10.90 2.25 -16.18
CA ASP A 69 -12.30 2.52 -16.55
C ASP A 69 -13.05 3.41 -15.56
N ASN A 70 -12.48 3.63 -14.38
CA ASN A 70 -13.17 4.26 -13.25
C ASN A 70 -12.33 5.40 -12.64
N LEU A 71 -11.71 6.24 -13.49
CA LEU A 71 -10.85 7.35 -13.07
C LEU A 71 -11.51 8.24 -12.01
N GLU A 72 -12.75 8.65 -12.22
CA GLU A 72 -13.43 9.57 -11.30
C GLU A 72 -13.65 8.94 -9.92
N LEU A 73 -14.08 7.67 -9.87
CA LEU A 73 -14.25 6.95 -8.62
C LEU A 73 -12.89 6.72 -7.92
N CYS A 74 -11.87 6.32 -8.70
CA CYS A 74 -10.54 6.11 -8.18
C CYS A 74 -9.96 7.41 -7.59
N ARG A 75 -10.10 8.53 -8.29
CA ARG A 75 -9.68 9.86 -7.81
C ARG A 75 -10.46 10.30 -6.58
N LYS A 76 -11.78 10.11 -6.58
CA LYS A 76 -12.65 10.44 -5.44
C LYS A 76 -12.18 9.73 -4.17
N ILE A 77 -11.81 8.45 -4.26
CA ILE A 77 -11.35 7.68 -3.12
C ILE A 77 -9.88 8.03 -2.76
N ASN A 78 -8.95 7.91 -3.73
CA ASN A 78 -7.51 7.99 -3.45
C ASN A 78 -7.00 9.41 -3.22
N ALA A 79 -7.55 10.41 -3.90
CA ALA A 79 -7.10 11.79 -3.80
C ALA A 79 -8.03 12.66 -2.93
N GLU A 80 -9.34 12.68 -3.22
CA GLU A 80 -10.26 13.54 -2.48
C GLU A 80 -10.53 13.01 -1.08
N GLY A 81 -10.72 11.69 -0.92
CA GLY A 81 -10.85 11.05 0.39
C GLY A 81 -9.63 11.29 1.26
N THR A 82 -8.43 11.14 0.70
CA THR A 82 -7.17 11.46 1.40
C THR A 82 -7.11 12.94 1.80
N ARG A 83 -7.54 13.86 0.91
CA ARG A 83 -7.60 15.30 1.19
C ARG A 83 -8.57 15.63 2.32
N ASN A 84 -9.72 14.96 2.39
CA ASN A 84 -10.69 15.15 3.47
C ASN A 84 -10.07 14.82 4.83
N ILE A 85 -9.42 13.66 4.94
CA ILE A 85 -8.74 13.24 6.17
C ILE A 85 -7.61 14.22 6.52
N ALA A 86 -6.74 14.58 5.55
CA ALA A 86 -5.61 15.48 5.78
C ALA A 86 -6.05 16.86 6.30
N ARG A 87 -7.18 17.39 5.81
CA ARG A 87 -7.76 18.66 6.29
C ARG A 87 -8.22 18.57 7.74
N VAL A 88 -8.86 17.48 8.13
CA VAL A 88 -9.27 17.26 9.53
C VAL A 88 -8.05 17.11 10.43
N CYS A 89 -7.06 16.32 10.00
CA CYS A 89 -5.81 16.16 10.75
C CYS A 89 -5.10 17.50 10.95
N LYS A 90 -5.08 18.38 9.92
CA LYS A 90 -4.55 19.74 10.04
C LYS A 90 -5.31 20.57 11.07
N ALA A 91 -6.65 20.56 11.00
CA ALA A 91 -7.49 21.36 11.89
C ALA A 91 -7.35 20.96 13.35
N MET A 92 -7.07 19.69 13.61
CA MET A 92 -6.91 19.12 14.96
C MET A 92 -5.44 18.99 15.41
N ASP A 93 -4.48 19.37 14.56
CA ASP A 93 -3.03 19.25 14.80
C ASP A 93 -2.54 17.80 15.10
N ILE A 94 -3.17 16.80 14.49
CA ILE A 94 -2.84 15.38 14.66
C ILE A 94 -1.98 14.85 13.50
N LYS A 95 -1.17 13.81 13.78
CA LYS A 95 -0.30 13.17 12.79
C LYS A 95 -1.12 12.37 11.77
N MET A 96 -0.65 12.30 10.53
CA MET A 96 -1.23 11.46 9.50
C MET A 96 -0.17 10.59 8.83
N MET A 97 -0.41 9.30 8.77
CA MET A 97 0.34 8.37 7.94
C MET A 97 -0.52 7.98 6.74
N TYR A 98 -0.01 8.22 5.54
CA TYR A 98 -0.66 7.89 4.27
C TYR A 98 0.08 6.73 3.61
N ILE A 99 -0.63 5.65 3.34
CA ILE A 99 -0.07 4.51 2.62
C ILE A 99 -0.17 4.78 1.13
N SER A 100 0.98 4.98 0.49
CA SER A 100 1.11 5.21 -0.95
C SER A 100 1.68 3.97 -1.66
N THR A 101 2.17 4.12 -2.87
CA THR A 101 2.62 3.03 -3.74
C THR A 101 3.85 3.42 -4.55
N ASP A 102 4.63 2.45 -4.97
CA ASP A 102 5.68 2.54 -5.98
C ASP A 102 5.16 3.00 -7.36
N TYR A 103 3.86 2.81 -7.65
CA TYR A 103 3.22 3.24 -8.90
C TYR A 103 3.15 4.75 -9.10
N VAL A 104 3.59 5.55 -8.14
CA VAL A 104 3.79 6.99 -8.32
C VAL A 104 4.99 7.31 -9.22
N PHE A 105 5.85 6.34 -9.49
CA PHE A 105 7.00 6.45 -10.39
C PHE A 105 6.72 5.83 -11.76
N ASN A 106 7.51 6.23 -12.77
CA ASN A 106 7.36 5.73 -14.14
C ASN A 106 7.97 4.34 -14.38
N GLY A 107 8.65 3.75 -13.40
CA GLY A 107 9.24 2.43 -13.49
C GLY A 107 10.42 2.32 -14.46
N GLY A 108 10.98 3.43 -14.93
CA GLY A 108 12.16 3.46 -15.80
C GLY A 108 13.47 3.26 -15.04
N GLY A 109 14.54 2.90 -15.77
CA GLY A 109 15.87 2.71 -15.21
C GLY A 109 16.04 1.38 -14.45
N GLN A 110 17.21 1.23 -13.83
CA GLN A 110 17.60 -0.01 -13.13
C GLN A 110 18.01 0.23 -11.67
N ARG A 111 18.08 1.49 -11.23
CA ARG A 111 18.36 1.79 -9.83
C ARG A 111 17.09 1.78 -8.99
N PRO A 112 17.20 1.48 -7.70
CA PRO A 112 16.08 1.68 -6.77
C PRO A 112 15.65 3.15 -6.72
N TRP A 113 14.34 3.37 -6.59
CA TRP A 113 13.74 4.69 -6.39
C TRP A 113 14.03 5.23 -4.99
N GLU A 114 14.41 6.48 -4.92
CA GLU A 114 14.57 7.22 -3.66
C GLU A 114 13.29 7.97 -3.28
N PRO A 115 13.05 8.27 -1.98
CA PRO A 115 11.83 8.94 -1.54
C PRO A 115 11.58 10.30 -2.22
N ASP A 116 12.62 11.01 -2.61
CA ASP A 116 12.55 12.33 -3.22
C ASP A 116 12.68 12.34 -4.75
N ASP A 117 12.74 11.17 -5.38
CA ASP A 117 12.74 11.08 -6.83
C ASP A 117 11.47 11.66 -7.46
N HIS A 118 11.61 12.09 -8.72
CA HIS A 118 10.50 12.64 -9.50
C HIS A 118 9.39 11.61 -9.70
N ARG A 119 8.17 11.99 -9.37
CA ARG A 119 6.97 11.17 -9.48
C ARG A 119 6.31 11.40 -10.84
N GLU A 120 6.16 10.33 -11.62
CA GLU A 120 5.60 10.34 -12.98
C GLU A 120 4.80 9.05 -13.21
N PRO A 121 3.58 8.94 -12.65
CA PRO A 121 2.78 7.71 -12.71
C PRO A 121 2.35 7.35 -14.13
N LEU A 122 2.34 6.04 -14.45
CA LEU A 122 2.00 5.51 -15.77
C LEU A 122 0.53 5.12 -15.96
N ASN A 123 -0.24 5.04 -14.88
CA ASN A 123 -1.60 4.55 -14.88
C ASN A 123 -2.49 5.34 -13.91
N VAL A 124 -3.81 5.16 -14.03
CA VAL A 124 -4.82 5.88 -13.22
C VAL A 124 -4.65 5.62 -11.73
N TYR A 125 -4.35 4.39 -11.32
CA TYR A 125 -4.12 4.08 -9.91
C TYR A 125 -2.94 4.88 -9.36
N GLY A 126 -1.78 4.82 -10.01
CA GLY A 126 -0.59 5.57 -9.62
C GLY A 126 -0.83 7.08 -9.60
N LEU A 127 -1.51 7.62 -10.63
CA LEU A 127 -1.85 9.04 -10.72
C LEU A 127 -2.70 9.48 -9.51
N THR A 128 -3.76 8.76 -9.20
CA THR A 128 -4.66 9.13 -8.10
C THR A 128 -4.02 8.96 -6.72
N LYS A 129 -3.11 7.98 -6.56
CA LYS A 129 -2.29 7.83 -5.35
C LYS A 129 -1.29 8.99 -5.21
N TYR A 130 -0.68 9.42 -6.31
CA TYR A 130 0.19 10.61 -6.33
C TYR A 130 -0.58 11.90 -5.99
N GLU A 131 -1.78 12.09 -6.55
CA GLU A 131 -2.66 13.21 -6.17
C GLU A 131 -3.00 13.18 -4.66
N GLY A 132 -3.11 11.98 -4.06
CA GLY A 132 -3.24 11.78 -2.62
C GLY A 132 -2.00 12.23 -1.84
N GLU A 133 -0.78 11.91 -2.30
CA GLU A 133 0.47 12.42 -1.70
C GLU A 133 0.49 13.96 -1.71
N ILE A 134 0.15 14.57 -2.85
CA ILE A 134 0.05 16.04 -2.95
C ILE A 134 -0.98 16.59 -1.96
N ALA A 135 -2.13 15.93 -1.81
CA ALA A 135 -3.16 16.36 -0.87
C ALA A 135 -2.65 16.33 0.59
N VAL A 136 -1.85 15.34 0.97
CA VAL A 136 -1.21 15.29 2.29
C VAL A 136 -0.18 16.41 2.44
N GLU A 137 0.77 16.52 1.52
CA GLU A 137 1.86 17.51 1.55
C GLU A 137 1.37 18.97 1.62
N GLN A 138 0.27 19.28 0.91
CA GLN A 138 -0.32 20.63 0.90
C GLN A 138 -1.13 20.98 2.16
N ASN A 139 -1.58 19.98 2.90
CA ASN A 139 -2.48 20.24 4.02
C ASN A 139 -1.84 20.04 5.40
N ILE A 140 -0.87 19.16 5.56
CA ILE A 140 -0.34 18.80 6.88
C ILE A 140 1.19 18.74 6.86
N GLN A 141 1.83 19.09 7.97
CA GLN A 141 3.29 19.01 8.15
C GLN A 141 3.69 17.73 8.93
N LYS A 142 2.85 17.29 9.86
CA LYS A 142 3.07 16.08 10.67
C LYS A 142 2.64 14.84 9.92
N TYR A 143 3.30 14.53 8.79
CA TYR A 143 2.91 13.42 7.94
C TYR A 143 4.02 12.40 7.72
N PHE A 144 3.58 11.16 7.52
CA PHE A 144 4.37 10.09 6.93
C PHE A 144 3.69 9.66 5.62
N ILE A 145 4.39 9.75 4.50
CA ILE A 145 3.97 9.12 3.25
C ILE A 145 4.81 7.87 3.09
N VAL A 146 4.17 6.70 3.16
CA VAL A 146 4.86 5.41 3.11
C VAL A 146 4.46 4.70 1.82
N ARG A 147 5.40 4.59 0.87
CA ARG A 147 5.22 3.88 -0.38
C ARG A 147 5.57 2.42 -0.20
N ILE A 148 4.65 1.58 -0.60
CA ILE A 148 4.75 0.13 -0.49
C ILE A 148 4.58 -0.51 -1.87
N ALA A 149 5.06 -1.75 -2.03
CA ALA A 149 4.95 -2.50 -3.28
C ALA A 149 4.59 -3.96 -3.00
N TRP A 150 3.89 -4.62 -3.92
CA TRP A 150 3.65 -6.08 -3.95
C TRP A 150 3.10 -6.66 -2.64
N VAL A 151 2.10 -6.00 -2.09
CA VAL A 151 1.59 -6.30 -0.74
C VAL A 151 0.81 -7.61 -0.70
N PHE A 152 1.12 -8.44 0.29
CA PHE A 152 0.38 -9.65 0.61
C PHE A 152 0.21 -9.83 2.11
N GLY A 153 -0.87 -10.50 2.51
CA GLY A 153 -1.19 -10.77 3.91
C GLY A 153 -2.20 -11.91 4.06
N VAL A 154 -2.46 -12.25 5.31
CA VAL A 154 -3.42 -13.32 5.65
C VAL A 154 -4.85 -12.88 5.34
N ASN A 155 -5.19 -11.61 5.57
CA ASN A 155 -6.52 -11.08 5.26
C ASN A 155 -6.66 -10.63 3.79
N GLY A 156 -7.87 -10.59 3.26
CA GLY A 156 -8.19 -10.09 1.93
C GLY A 156 -7.66 -10.92 0.75
N ARG A 157 -7.64 -10.32 -0.44
CA ARG A 157 -7.19 -10.93 -1.70
C ARG A 157 -5.78 -10.47 -2.03
N ASN A 158 -4.94 -11.37 -2.57
CA ASN A 158 -3.59 -11.05 -3.00
C ASN A 158 -3.07 -12.04 -4.06
N PHE A 159 -1.86 -11.78 -4.54
CA PHE A 159 -1.21 -12.59 -5.56
C PHE A 159 -1.01 -14.03 -5.11
N ILE A 160 -0.54 -14.27 -3.87
CA ILE A 160 -0.31 -15.62 -3.34
C ILE A 160 -1.59 -16.47 -3.41
N LYS A 161 -2.69 -15.94 -2.86
CA LYS A 161 -3.99 -16.63 -2.85
C LYS A 161 -4.51 -16.87 -4.27
N THR A 162 -4.26 -15.94 -5.18
CA THR A 162 -4.63 -16.06 -6.59
C THR A 162 -3.85 -17.18 -7.26
N MET A 163 -2.53 -17.24 -7.06
CA MET A 163 -1.69 -18.32 -7.61
C MET A 163 -2.12 -19.69 -7.07
N LEU A 164 -2.27 -19.83 -5.76
CA LEU A 164 -2.71 -21.08 -5.15
C LEU A 164 -4.06 -21.58 -5.70
N ARG A 165 -5.01 -20.66 -5.88
CA ARG A 165 -6.30 -20.98 -6.48
C ARG A 165 -6.16 -21.42 -7.95
N LEU A 166 -5.46 -20.64 -8.76
CA LEU A 166 -5.26 -20.95 -10.18
C LEU A 166 -4.47 -22.24 -10.40
N GLY A 167 -3.44 -22.49 -9.57
CA GLY A 167 -2.69 -23.74 -9.60
C GLY A 167 -3.58 -24.97 -9.35
N LYS A 168 -4.46 -24.90 -8.34
CA LYS A 168 -5.42 -25.97 -8.05
C LYS A 168 -6.47 -26.16 -9.15
N GLU A 169 -6.97 -25.06 -9.73
CA GLU A 169 -8.04 -25.11 -10.74
C GLU A 169 -7.53 -25.52 -12.12
N LYS A 170 -6.31 -25.09 -12.52
CA LYS A 170 -5.82 -25.19 -13.89
C LYS A 170 -4.58 -26.06 -14.07
N GLY A 171 -3.81 -26.33 -13.02
CA GLY A 171 -2.53 -27.03 -13.09
C GLY A 171 -1.43 -26.30 -13.85
N ALA A 172 -1.71 -25.12 -14.42
CA ALA A 172 -0.75 -24.31 -15.16
C ALA A 172 -1.10 -22.82 -15.07
N VAL A 173 -0.07 -21.96 -15.03
CA VAL A 173 -0.21 -20.49 -15.03
C VAL A 173 0.89 -19.86 -15.89
N SER A 174 0.56 -18.74 -16.55
CA SER A 174 1.55 -17.86 -17.19
C SER A 174 1.75 -16.62 -16.33
N VAL A 175 2.99 -16.27 -16.03
CA VAL A 175 3.32 -15.19 -15.10
C VAL A 175 4.43 -14.30 -15.67
N VAL A 176 4.26 -12.98 -15.52
CA VAL A 176 5.20 -11.96 -16.00
C VAL A 176 6.56 -12.10 -15.33
N ASN A 177 7.65 -12.04 -16.13
CA ASN A 177 9.03 -12.22 -15.66
C ASN A 177 9.93 -10.99 -15.83
N ASP A 178 9.48 -9.96 -16.52
CA ASP A 178 10.20 -8.71 -16.80
C ASP A 178 9.83 -7.54 -15.86
N GLN A 179 9.03 -7.80 -14.84
CA GLN A 179 8.72 -6.87 -13.75
C GLN A 179 9.42 -7.34 -12.48
N ILE A 180 10.29 -6.50 -11.92
CA ILE A 180 11.09 -6.81 -10.74
C ILE A 180 10.65 -5.94 -9.56
N GLY A 181 10.49 -6.54 -8.40
CA GLY A 181 10.06 -5.86 -7.19
C GLY A 181 10.38 -6.63 -5.91
N SER A 182 9.92 -6.10 -4.80
CA SER A 182 10.06 -6.70 -3.47
C SER A 182 8.68 -7.01 -2.90
N PRO A 183 8.29 -8.29 -2.77
CA PRO A 183 7.06 -8.65 -2.06
C PRO A 183 7.07 -8.13 -0.62
N THR A 184 5.95 -7.57 -0.16
CA THR A 184 5.84 -6.94 1.16
C THR A 184 4.77 -7.63 1.99
N TYR A 185 5.17 -8.26 3.09
CA TYR A 185 4.26 -8.92 4.03
C TYR A 185 3.61 -7.91 4.97
N THR A 186 2.28 -7.86 4.99
CA THR A 186 1.53 -6.85 5.77
C THR A 186 1.78 -6.94 7.27
N TYR A 187 2.07 -8.12 7.81
CA TYR A 187 2.42 -8.31 9.22
C TYR A 187 3.71 -7.57 9.59
N ASP A 188 4.78 -7.71 8.79
CA ASP A 188 6.05 -7.00 9.01
C ASP A 188 5.87 -5.49 8.82
N LEU A 189 5.14 -5.12 7.76
CA LEU A 189 4.85 -3.73 7.48
C LEU A 189 4.05 -3.06 8.61
N ALA A 190 3.03 -3.72 9.16
CA ALA A 190 2.23 -3.20 10.26
C ALA A 190 3.08 -2.85 11.49
N ARG A 191 4.05 -3.71 11.82
CA ARG A 191 5.01 -3.47 12.92
C ARG A 191 5.82 -2.20 12.68
N LEU A 192 6.38 -2.05 11.47
CA LEU A 192 7.11 -0.85 11.08
C LEU A 192 6.24 0.41 11.16
N LEU A 193 5.01 0.36 10.62
CA LEU A 193 4.10 1.52 10.63
C LEU A 193 3.73 1.93 12.05
N VAL A 194 3.51 0.96 12.95
CA VAL A 194 3.21 1.23 14.37
C VAL A 194 4.44 1.78 15.11
N ASP A 195 5.66 1.35 14.75
CA ASP A 195 6.89 2.00 15.26
C ASP A 195 7.00 3.45 14.77
N MET A 196 6.83 3.66 13.47
CA MET A 196 6.97 4.99 12.85
C MET A 196 5.97 6.01 13.41
N ILE A 197 4.70 5.63 13.57
CA ILE A 197 3.65 6.58 13.99
C ILE A 197 3.86 7.10 15.42
N GLN A 198 4.63 6.40 16.25
CA GLN A 198 5.00 6.83 17.60
C GLN A 198 6.13 7.86 17.59
N THR A 199 6.78 8.10 16.47
CA THR A 199 7.87 9.08 16.30
C THR A 199 7.37 10.40 15.74
N ASP A 200 8.28 11.39 15.66
CA ASP A 200 8.10 12.65 14.95
C ASP A 200 9.03 12.77 13.71
N LYS A 201 9.48 11.62 13.19
CA LYS A 201 10.32 11.55 11.99
C LYS A 201 9.44 11.65 10.75
N TYR A 202 8.86 12.81 10.53
CA TYR A 202 7.96 13.08 9.41
C TYR A 202 8.71 13.05 8.07
N GLY A 203 7.99 12.73 6.99
CA GLY A 203 8.56 12.73 5.64
C GLY A 203 8.01 11.63 4.73
N ARG A 204 8.74 11.39 3.63
CA ARG A 204 8.45 10.34 2.64
C ARG A 204 9.35 9.14 2.89
N TYR A 205 8.80 7.95 2.75
CA TYR A 205 9.49 6.69 3.01
C TYR A 205 9.10 5.64 1.98
N HIS A 206 10.01 4.70 1.76
CA HIS A 206 9.71 3.43 1.12
C HIS A 206 9.74 2.32 2.16
N ALA A 207 8.79 1.39 2.10
CA ALA A 207 8.71 0.27 3.03
C ALA A 207 8.33 -1.01 2.27
N THR A 208 9.29 -1.89 2.09
CA THR A 208 9.13 -3.25 1.53
C THR A 208 9.94 -4.23 2.35
N ASN A 209 9.68 -5.55 2.22
CA ASN A 209 10.63 -6.52 2.74
C ASN A 209 11.88 -6.55 1.85
N GLU A 210 12.95 -7.14 2.37
CA GLU A 210 14.21 -7.34 1.64
C GLU A 210 14.07 -8.42 0.56
N GLY A 211 15.00 -8.38 -0.39
CA GLY A 211 15.05 -9.30 -1.51
C GLY A 211 14.30 -8.79 -2.74
N LEU A 212 14.70 -9.32 -3.88
CA LEU A 212 14.18 -8.96 -5.19
C LEU A 212 13.79 -10.22 -5.94
N CYS A 213 12.66 -10.18 -6.64
CA CYS A 213 12.24 -11.23 -7.56
C CYS A 213 11.35 -10.69 -8.66
N SER A 214 11.17 -11.46 -9.72
CA SER A 214 10.08 -11.26 -10.67
C SER A 214 8.77 -11.84 -10.14
N TRP A 215 7.63 -11.47 -10.74
CA TRP A 215 6.36 -12.12 -10.45
C TRP A 215 6.41 -13.62 -10.76
N TYR A 216 7.15 -14.02 -11.82
CA TYR A 216 7.35 -15.42 -12.17
C TYR A 216 8.11 -16.16 -11.06
N GLU A 217 9.24 -15.66 -10.60
CA GLU A 217 10.02 -16.26 -9.52
C GLU A 217 9.21 -16.34 -8.22
N PHE A 218 8.43 -15.28 -7.91
CA PHE A 218 7.54 -15.27 -6.75
C PHE A 218 6.46 -16.37 -6.87
N ALA A 219 5.85 -16.56 -8.06
CA ALA A 219 4.88 -17.62 -8.29
C ALA A 219 5.50 -19.02 -8.14
N CYS A 220 6.70 -19.24 -8.67
CA CYS A 220 7.43 -20.50 -8.50
C CYS A 220 7.67 -20.80 -7.01
N GLU A 221 8.11 -19.81 -6.24
CA GLU A 221 8.34 -20.00 -4.81
C GLU A 221 7.05 -20.25 -4.03
N ILE A 222 5.93 -19.60 -4.39
CA ILE A 222 4.62 -19.85 -3.80
C ILE A 222 4.22 -21.33 -3.99
N PHE A 223 4.35 -21.88 -5.19
CA PHE A 223 3.98 -23.27 -5.46
C PHE A 223 4.92 -24.25 -4.76
N ARG A 224 6.22 -23.98 -4.77
CA ARG A 224 7.21 -24.79 -4.04
C ARG A 224 6.90 -24.86 -2.54
N GLN A 225 6.62 -23.72 -1.90
CA GLN A 225 6.26 -23.66 -0.47
C GLN A 225 4.92 -24.36 -0.17
N ALA A 226 4.01 -24.37 -1.13
CA ALA A 226 2.71 -25.01 -0.99
C ALA A 226 2.75 -26.53 -1.28
N GLY A 227 3.91 -27.12 -1.67
CA GLY A 227 4.02 -28.51 -2.09
C GLY A 227 3.23 -28.83 -3.36
N MET A 228 3.11 -27.84 -4.27
CA MET A 228 2.37 -27.95 -5.54
C MET A 228 3.36 -27.98 -6.73
N ASP A 229 4.36 -28.87 -6.66
CA ASP A 229 5.48 -28.94 -7.62
C ASP A 229 5.03 -29.36 -9.03
N GLU A 230 3.82 -29.94 -9.16
CA GLU A 230 3.21 -30.33 -10.42
C GLU A 230 2.66 -29.16 -11.24
N VAL A 231 2.48 -27.97 -10.63
CA VAL A 231 1.93 -26.81 -11.33
C VAL A 231 2.96 -26.23 -12.30
N LYS A 232 2.60 -26.22 -13.57
CA LYS A 232 3.47 -25.64 -14.60
C LYS A 232 3.39 -24.12 -14.59
N VAL A 233 4.49 -23.44 -14.21
CA VAL A 233 4.62 -21.99 -14.30
C VAL A 233 5.40 -21.62 -15.57
N THR A 234 4.79 -20.81 -16.45
CA THR A 234 5.41 -20.38 -17.72
C THR A 234 5.74 -18.90 -17.64
N PRO A 235 7.01 -18.48 -17.79
CA PRO A 235 7.36 -17.06 -17.84
C PRO A 235 6.84 -16.45 -19.13
N VAL A 236 6.35 -15.19 -19.05
CA VAL A 236 5.91 -14.37 -20.18
C VAL A 236 6.41 -12.95 -20.01
N ASP A 237 6.56 -12.22 -21.10
CA ASP A 237 6.87 -10.80 -21.04
C ASP A 237 5.59 -9.97 -20.85
N SER A 238 5.73 -8.78 -20.27
CA SER A 238 4.61 -7.86 -20.03
C SER A 238 3.84 -7.50 -21.29
N ASP A 239 4.53 -7.38 -22.41
CA ASP A 239 3.92 -7.07 -23.73
C ASP A 239 2.97 -8.18 -24.21
N GLY A 240 3.22 -9.42 -23.81
CA GLY A 240 2.37 -10.58 -24.12
C GLY A 240 1.24 -10.82 -23.09
N PHE A 241 1.20 -10.07 -22.00
CA PHE A 241 0.21 -10.23 -20.96
C PHE A 241 -0.91 -9.18 -21.09
N PRO A 242 -2.18 -9.59 -21.22
CA PRO A 242 -3.29 -8.66 -21.42
C PRO A 242 -3.62 -7.91 -20.12
N ALA A 243 -2.83 -6.90 -19.81
CA ALA A 243 -3.08 -5.98 -18.70
C ALA A 243 -3.58 -4.65 -19.26
N LYS A 244 -4.64 -4.08 -18.64
CA LYS A 244 -5.20 -2.82 -19.08
C LYS A 244 -4.35 -1.63 -18.64
N ALA A 245 -3.93 -1.64 -17.38
CA ALA A 245 -3.05 -0.63 -16.83
C ALA A 245 -1.59 -0.93 -17.15
N LYS A 246 -0.85 0.06 -17.62
CA LYS A 246 0.61 -0.03 -17.77
C LYS A 246 1.25 -0.12 -16.39
N ARG A 247 2.05 -1.15 -16.15
CA ARG A 247 2.76 -1.36 -14.89
C ARG A 247 4.22 -0.94 -14.98
N PRO A 248 4.81 -0.40 -13.90
CA PRO A 248 6.24 -0.12 -13.86
C PRO A 248 7.04 -1.42 -13.99
N SER A 249 8.05 -1.46 -14.87
CA SER A 249 8.97 -2.59 -14.98
C SER A 249 9.96 -2.64 -13.80
N ASN A 250 10.31 -1.47 -13.24
CA ASN A 250 11.16 -1.32 -12.08
C ASN A 250 10.33 -0.80 -10.89
N SER A 251 10.02 -1.70 -9.97
CA SER A 251 9.36 -1.44 -8.67
C SER A 251 10.34 -1.45 -7.51
N LEU A 252 11.63 -1.26 -7.78
CA LEU A 252 12.65 -1.28 -6.75
C LEU A 252 12.62 -0.01 -5.92
N SER A 253 12.51 -0.17 -4.62
CA SER A 253 12.56 0.94 -3.65
C SER A 253 13.87 0.88 -2.88
N LEU A 254 14.56 2.02 -2.78
CA LEU A 254 15.70 2.12 -1.88
C LEU A 254 15.17 2.16 -0.44
N ILE A 255 15.32 1.04 0.25
CA ILE A 255 15.01 0.94 1.66
C ILE A 255 16.25 1.44 2.40
N HIS A 256 16.20 2.64 2.95
CA HIS A 256 17.17 3.04 3.96
C HIS A 256 16.80 2.36 5.27
N ILE A 257 17.27 1.14 5.46
CA ILE A 257 17.42 0.60 6.79
C ILE A 257 18.61 1.34 7.40
N SER A 258 18.35 2.47 8.06
CA SER A 258 19.29 2.90 9.08
C SER A 258 19.24 1.79 10.14
N GLU A 259 20.23 0.92 10.15
CA GLU A 259 20.41 0.00 11.28
C GLU A 259 20.28 0.82 12.55
N PRO A 260 19.36 0.45 13.47
CA PRO A 260 19.47 0.98 14.80
C PRO A 260 20.83 0.50 15.30
N THR A 261 21.75 1.43 15.51
CA THR A 261 22.97 1.17 16.23
C THR A 261 22.58 0.41 17.49
N ARG A 262 22.80 -0.91 17.47
CA ARG A 262 22.65 -1.73 18.67
C ARG A 262 23.60 -1.15 19.71
N PRO A 263 23.11 -0.89 20.93
CA PRO A 263 23.97 -0.51 22.04
C PRO A 263 24.96 -1.61 22.38
#